data_c96a074312b9b85f0856190817d519d4
#
_entry.id   c96a074312b9b85f0856190817d519d4
#
_cell.length_a   1.000
_cell.length_b   1.000
_cell.length_c   1.000
_cell.angle_alpha   90.00
_cell.angle_beta   90.00
_cell.angle_gamma   90.00
#
_symmetry.space_group_name_H-M   'P 1'
#
loop_
_entity.id
_entity.type
_entity.pdbx_description
1 polymer ?
#
loop_
_entity_poly.entity_id
_entity_poly.type
_entity_poly.pdbx_seq_one_letter_code
_entity_poly.pdbx_strand_id
1 'polypeptide(L)'
;ITMVICFGGVGIAELLKKRNLQVLSIPLFNTFAIFPVAVGLALFVVDSAADKAMVFFMVGMIYIMISVVNQSVFSAGLGVLFGNLALWIFFDQYGFSLVDNPQLWLIPPAISTLIAAQLYSQRIEKSQLEGIRYICIAVIYVSSTMEIFISGIGESLAPPIILAVLSLAGIMAGILLRAQAF
;
A
#
# COMPACT_ATOMS: atom_id res chain seq x y z
N ILE A 1 7.32 -21.03 -0.40
CA ILE A 1 8.74 -21.29 -0.75
C ILE A 1 9.21 -20.30 -1.80
N THR A 2 8.54 -20.15 -2.94
CA THR A 2 8.95 -19.27 -4.06
C THR A 2 9.18 -17.81 -3.65
N MET A 3 8.30 -17.23 -2.83
CA MET A 3 8.44 -15.85 -2.36
C MET A 3 9.64 -15.65 -1.43
N VAL A 4 9.96 -16.65 -0.59
CA VAL A 4 11.16 -16.61 0.27
C VAL A 4 12.44 -16.61 -0.59
N ILE A 5 12.44 -17.38 -1.69
CA ILE A 5 13.55 -17.38 -2.66
C ILE A 5 13.71 -16.02 -3.32
N CYS A 6 12.59 -15.35 -3.67
CA CYS A 6 12.63 -14.00 -4.25
C CYS A 6 13.21 -12.97 -3.25
N PHE A 7 12.80 -13.03 -1.99
CA PHE A 7 13.37 -12.19 -0.93
C PHE A 7 14.89 -12.40 -0.82
N GLY A 8 15.31 -13.67 -0.72
CA GLY A 8 16.73 -14.03 -0.68
C GLY A 8 17.49 -13.56 -1.92
N GLY A 9 16.91 -13.74 -3.09
CA GLY A 9 17.49 -13.34 -4.37
C GLY A 9 17.72 -11.83 -4.49
N VAL A 10 16.76 -11.01 -4.08
CA VAL A 10 16.94 -9.54 -4.03
C VAL A 10 18.02 -9.15 -3.02
N GLY A 11 18.06 -9.79 -1.84
CA GLY A 11 19.09 -9.55 -0.85
C GLY A 11 20.49 -9.91 -1.35
N ILE A 12 20.65 -11.07 -2.02
CA ILE A 12 21.92 -11.50 -2.63
C ILE A 12 22.35 -10.54 -3.75
N ALA A 13 21.40 -10.11 -4.60
CA ALA A 13 21.69 -9.14 -5.66
C ALA A 13 22.27 -7.83 -5.10
N GLU A 14 21.72 -7.34 -3.99
CA GLU A 14 22.21 -6.13 -3.34
C GLU A 14 23.59 -6.34 -2.69
N LEU A 15 23.86 -7.50 -2.09
CA LEU A 15 25.18 -7.85 -1.57
C LEU A 15 26.23 -7.91 -2.68
N LEU A 16 25.89 -8.48 -3.84
CA LEU A 16 26.76 -8.53 -5.01
C LEU A 16 27.05 -7.13 -5.55
N LYS A 17 26.03 -6.26 -5.57
CA LYS A 17 26.17 -4.86 -5.95
C LYS A 17 27.17 -4.11 -5.04
N LYS A 18 27.07 -4.30 -3.72
CA LYS A 18 28.02 -3.74 -2.74
C LYS A 18 29.44 -4.25 -2.92
N ARG A 19 29.61 -5.45 -3.49
CA ARG A 19 30.91 -6.03 -3.82
C ARG A 19 31.41 -5.69 -5.22
N ASN A 20 30.81 -4.72 -5.90
CA ASN A 20 31.13 -4.29 -7.28
C ASN A 20 30.97 -5.40 -8.35
N LEU A 21 30.22 -6.46 -8.09
CA LEU A 21 29.93 -7.53 -9.05
C LEU A 21 28.64 -7.21 -9.84
N GLN A 22 28.65 -6.08 -10.55
CA GLN A 22 27.47 -5.55 -11.24
C GLN A 22 26.96 -6.48 -12.35
N VAL A 23 27.84 -7.21 -13.03
CA VAL A 23 27.49 -8.14 -14.11
C VAL A 23 26.53 -9.25 -13.64
N LEU A 24 26.69 -9.71 -12.39
CA LEU A 24 25.79 -10.72 -11.79
C LEU A 24 24.60 -10.08 -11.04
N SER A 25 24.83 -8.93 -10.42
CA SER A 25 23.82 -8.25 -9.60
C SER A 25 22.62 -7.77 -10.43
N ILE A 26 22.83 -7.18 -11.61
CA ILE A 26 21.77 -6.60 -12.44
C ILE A 26 20.78 -7.66 -12.95
N PRO A 27 21.23 -8.76 -13.62
CA PRO A 27 20.26 -9.77 -14.10
C PRO A 27 19.58 -10.49 -12.95
N LEU A 28 20.28 -10.77 -11.85
CA LEU A 28 19.70 -11.38 -10.67
C LEU A 28 18.59 -10.51 -10.07
N PHE A 29 18.87 -9.21 -9.89
CA PHE A 29 17.91 -8.26 -9.38
C PHE A 29 16.66 -8.18 -10.27
N ASN A 30 16.83 -8.03 -11.58
CA ASN A 30 15.72 -7.93 -12.52
C ASN A 30 14.84 -9.19 -12.51
N THR A 31 15.47 -10.38 -12.46
CA THR A 31 14.74 -11.64 -12.38
C THR A 31 13.89 -11.72 -11.11
N PHE A 32 14.47 -11.46 -9.95
CA PHE A 32 13.76 -11.53 -8.67
C PHE A 32 12.84 -10.34 -8.40
N ALA A 33 12.95 -9.24 -9.16
CA ALA A 33 11.99 -8.15 -9.13
C ALA A 33 10.75 -8.44 -9.99
N ILE A 34 10.90 -9.08 -11.15
CA ILE A 34 9.79 -9.36 -12.09
C ILE A 34 9.04 -10.65 -11.69
N PHE A 35 9.76 -11.67 -11.24
CA PHE A 35 9.21 -12.99 -10.96
C PHE A 35 8.04 -12.98 -9.95
N PRO A 36 8.05 -12.20 -8.84
CA PRO A 36 6.92 -12.12 -7.92
C PRO A 36 5.62 -11.65 -8.57
N VAL A 37 5.70 -10.71 -9.52
CA VAL A 37 4.51 -10.24 -10.27
C VAL A 37 3.96 -11.35 -11.16
N ALA A 38 4.84 -12.07 -11.86
CA ALA A 38 4.43 -13.20 -12.71
C ALA A 38 3.73 -14.31 -11.89
N VAL A 39 4.25 -14.61 -10.69
CA VAL A 39 3.61 -15.55 -9.75
C VAL A 39 2.28 -15.02 -9.26
N GLY A 40 2.21 -13.73 -8.89
CA GLY A 40 0.96 -13.08 -8.47
C GLY A 40 -0.11 -13.16 -9.56
N LEU A 41 0.26 -12.89 -10.82
CA LEU A 41 -0.66 -13.00 -11.95
C LEU A 41 -1.09 -14.45 -12.21
N ALA A 42 -0.19 -15.43 -12.08
CA ALA A 42 -0.53 -16.85 -12.25
C ALA A 42 -1.56 -17.34 -11.22
N LEU A 43 -1.62 -16.71 -10.04
CA LEU A 43 -2.58 -17.05 -8.98
C LEU A 43 -4.02 -16.62 -9.27
N PHE A 44 -4.27 -15.78 -10.26
CA PHE A 44 -5.65 -15.54 -10.70
C PHE A 44 -6.34 -16.81 -11.22
N VAL A 45 -5.57 -17.83 -11.58
CA VAL A 45 -6.04 -19.15 -12.02
C VAL A 45 -6.31 -20.10 -10.84
N VAL A 46 -5.85 -19.77 -9.63
CA VAL A 46 -6.01 -20.61 -8.42
C VAL A 46 -7.26 -20.18 -7.66
N ASP A 47 -8.06 -21.14 -7.19
CA ASP A 47 -9.35 -20.84 -6.53
C ASP A 47 -9.27 -20.42 -5.05
N SER A 48 -8.13 -20.63 -4.38
CA SER A 48 -7.98 -20.28 -2.96
C SER A 48 -7.76 -18.78 -2.76
N ALA A 49 -8.73 -18.09 -2.16
CA ALA A 49 -8.64 -16.65 -1.87
C ALA A 49 -7.59 -16.34 -0.81
N ALA A 50 -7.46 -17.18 0.24
CA ALA A 50 -6.47 -16.99 1.31
C ALA A 50 -5.03 -17.05 0.77
N ASP A 51 -4.76 -18.01 -0.13
CA ASP A 51 -3.44 -18.13 -0.76
C ASP A 51 -3.14 -16.94 -1.66
N LYS A 52 -4.13 -16.42 -2.38
CA LYS A 52 -4.01 -15.19 -3.19
C LYS A 52 -3.64 -13.98 -2.31
N ALA A 53 -4.37 -13.75 -1.22
CA ALA A 53 -4.10 -12.64 -0.32
C ALA A 53 -2.68 -12.72 0.26
N MET A 54 -2.26 -13.90 0.73
CA MET A 54 -0.93 -14.10 1.28
C MET A 54 0.18 -13.85 0.24
N VAL A 55 0.00 -14.31 -0.98
CA VAL A 55 0.99 -14.11 -2.04
C VAL A 55 1.07 -12.64 -2.44
N PHE A 56 -0.05 -11.94 -2.64
CA PHE A 56 -0.03 -10.50 -2.94
C PHE A 56 0.60 -9.69 -1.80
N PHE A 57 0.36 -10.06 -0.55
CA PHE A 57 1.02 -9.45 0.59
C PHE A 57 2.55 -9.61 0.52
N MET A 58 3.03 -10.84 0.24
CA MET A 58 4.46 -11.12 0.07
C MET A 58 5.07 -10.34 -1.10
N VAL A 59 4.36 -10.24 -2.23
CA VAL A 59 4.77 -9.42 -3.38
C VAL A 59 4.90 -7.96 -2.96
N GLY A 60 3.91 -7.42 -2.26
CA GLY A 60 3.94 -6.06 -1.71
C GLY A 60 5.17 -5.81 -0.83
N MET A 61 5.45 -6.73 0.09
CA MET A 61 6.63 -6.66 0.96
C MET A 61 7.96 -6.67 0.18
N ILE A 62 8.08 -7.50 -0.87
CA ILE A 62 9.26 -7.51 -1.73
C ILE A 62 9.46 -6.14 -2.39
N TYR A 63 8.39 -5.55 -2.94
CA TYR A 63 8.49 -4.24 -3.57
C TYR A 63 8.77 -3.10 -2.59
N ILE A 64 8.25 -3.17 -1.36
CA ILE A 64 8.63 -2.23 -0.28
C ILE A 64 10.13 -2.36 0.02
N MET A 65 10.65 -3.58 0.15
CA MET A 65 12.08 -3.80 0.36
C MET A 65 12.93 -3.24 -0.79
N ILE A 66 12.56 -3.54 -2.04
CA ILE A 66 13.22 -2.99 -3.24
C ILE A 66 13.17 -1.45 -3.23
N SER A 67 12.03 -0.89 -2.84
CA SER A 67 11.84 0.56 -2.76
C SER A 67 12.78 1.22 -1.75
N VAL A 68 12.92 0.64 -0.56
CA VAL A 68 13.82 1.13 0.48
C VAL A 68 15.29 1.04 0.05
N VAL A 69 15.67 -0.09 -0.56
CA VAL A 69 17.06 -0.33 -0.99
C VAL A 69 17.45 0.60 -2.15
N ASN A 70 16.60 0.70 -3.17
CA ASN A 70 16.90 1.50 -4.38
C ASN A 70 16.37 2.94 -4.32
N GLN A 71 15.69 3.33 -3.24
CA GLN A 71 15.06 4.63 -3.09
C GLN A 71 14.13 4.96 -4.28
N SER A 72 13.36 3.95 -4.74
CA SER A 72 12.52 4.02 -5.93
C SER A 72 11.07 4.29 -5.56
N VAL A 73 10.53 5.43 -6.00
CA VAL A 73 9.11 5.80 -5.85
C VAL A 73 8.20 4.80 -6.57
N PHE A 74 8.62 4.33 -7.75
CA PHE A 74 7.84 3.35 -8.53
C PHE A 74 7.68 2.02 -7.77
N SER A 75 8.76 1.50 -7.19
CA SER A 75 8.70 0.28 -6.38
C SER A 75 7.87 0.48 -5.10
N ALA A 76 7.91 1.68 -4.50
CA ALA A 76 7.02 2.01 -3.38
C ALA A 76 5.54 1.94 -3.79
N GLY A 77 5.19 2.52 -4.93
CA GLY A 77 3.85 2.47 -5.49
C GLY A 77 3.36 1.03 -5.74
N LEU A 78 4.22 0.17 -6.31
CA LEU A 78 3.91 -1.26 -6.49
C LEU A 78 3.72 -1.96 -5.14
N GLY A 79 4.54 -1.67 -4.14
CA GLY A 79 4.40 -2.21 -2.80
C GLY A 79 3.07 -1.86 -2.15
N VAL A 80 2.68 -0.58 -2.25
CA VAL A 80 1.36 -0.09 -1.80
C VAL A 80 0.23 -0.77 -2.56
N LEU A 81 0.32 -0.86 -3.89
CA LEU A 81 -0.70 -1.48 -4.73
C LEU A 81 -0.92 -2.95 -4.35
N PHE A 82 0.13 -3.77 -4.33
CA PHE A 82 0.01 -5.20 -4.01
C PHE A 82 -0.37 -5.45 -2.56
N GLY A 83 0.09 -4.63 -1.62
CA GLY A 83 -0.33 -4.70 -0.22
C GLY A 83 -1.83 -4.43 -0.05
N ASN A 84 -2.37 -3.43 -0.75
CA ASN A 84 -3.81 -3.14 -0.72
C ASN A 84 -4.64 -4.18 -1.47
N LEU A 85 -4.15 -4.73 -2.59
CA LEU A 85 -4.80 -5.85 -3.26
C LEU A 85 -4.94 -7.07 -2.34
N ALA A 86 -3.91 -7.37 -1.54
CA ALA A 86 -3.96 -8.42 -0.54
C ALA A 86 -5.06 -8.17 0.51
N LEU A 87 -5.15 -6.92 1.02
CA LEU A 87 -6.20 -6.53 1.97
C LEU A 87 -7.59 -6.63 1.35
N TRP A 88 -7.78 -6.21 0.11
CA TRP A 88 -9.07 -6.27 -0.57
C TRP A 88 -9.53 -7.71 -0.79
N ILE A 89 -8.65 -8.62 -1.21
CA ILE A 89 -8.95 -10.05 -1.32
C ILE A 89 -9.32 -10.63 0.04
N PHE A 90 -8.61 -10.22 1.10
CA PHE A 90 -8.91 -10.64 2.46
C PHE A 90 -10.29 -10.14 2.91
N PHE A 91 -10.63 -8.87 2.70
CA PHE A 91 -11.94 -8.32 3.06
C PHE A 91 -13.09 -9.01 2.31
N ASP A 92 -12.92 -9.25 1.01
CA ASP A 92 -13.89 -9.97 0.19
C ASP A 92 -14.14 -11.40 0.71
N GLN A 93 -13.09 -12.11 1.10
CA GLN A 93 -13.17 -13.45 1.70
C GLN A 93 -13.98 -13.49 3.00
N TYR A 94 -13.92 -12.42 3.79
CA TYR A 94 -14.69 -12.32 5.03
C TYR A 94 -16.07 -11.67 4.86
N GLY A 95 -16.50 -11.43 3.63
CA GLY A 95 -17.82 -10.90 3.30
C GLY A 95 -17.98 -9.40 3.56
N PHE A 96 -16.87 -8.66 3.73
CA PHE A 96 -16.93 -7.20 3.82
C PHE A 96 -17.08 -6.61 2.43
N SER A 97 -18.29 -6.22 2.06
CA SER A 97 -18.53 -5.58 0.77
C SER A 97 -18.06 -4.11 0.78
N LEU A 98 -17.68 -3.60 -0.41
CA LEU A 98 -17.32 -2.19 -0.58
C LEU A 98 -18.50 -1.26 -0.28
N VAL A 99 -19.72 -1.71 -0.56
CA VAL A 99 -20.93 -0.89 -0.38
C VAL A 99 -21.28 -0.75 1.09
N ASP A 100 -21.17 -1.85 1.87
CA ASP A 100 -21.54 -1.85 3.28
C ASP A 100 -20.42 -1.28 4.17
N ASN A 101 -19.15 -1.40 3.73
CA ASN A 101 -17.99 -0.99 4.53
C ASN A 101 -16.96 -0.19 3.68
N PRO A 102 -17.34 0.96 3.10
CA PRO A 102 -16.46 1.72 2.21
C PRO A 102 -15.16 2.17 2.89
N GLN A 103 -15.18 2.39 4.21
CA GLN A 103 -14.01 2.79 4.98
C GLN A 103 -12.90 1.74 4.94
N LEU A 104 -13.24 0.44 5.10
CA LEU A 104 -12.27 -0.65 5.09
C LEU A 104 -11.57 -0.78 3.73
N TRP A 105 -12.25 -0.43 2.65
CA TRP A 105 -11.73 -0.54 1.28
C TRP A 105 -10.93 0.67 0.85
N LEU A 106 -11.28 1.87 1.30
CA LEU A 106 -10.72 3.14 0.80
C LEU A 106 -9.70 3.77 1.74
N ILE A 107 -9.82 3.62 3.05
CA ILE A 107 -8.91 4.24 4.01
C ILE A 107 -7.50 3.60 3.98
N PRO A 108 -7.31 2.26 3.99
CA PRO A 108 -5.97 1.67 3.97
C PRO A 108 -5.14 2.07 2.75
N PRO A 109 -5.66 2.06 1.49
CA PRO A 109 -4.91 2.55 0.35
C PRO A 109 -4.59 4.05 0.42
N ALA A 110 -5.49 4.88 0.94
CA ALA A 110 -5.22 6.29 1.10
C ALA A 110 -4.10 6.55 2.13
N ILE A 111 -4.14 5.88 3.28
CA ILE A 111 -3.11 6.00 4.32
C ILE A 111 -1.75 5.47 3.82
N SER A 112 -1.73 4.28 3.22
CA SER A 112 -0.49 3.68 2.73
C SER A 112 0.16 4.52 1.62
N THR A 113 -0.66 5.14 0.75
CA THR A 113 -0.20 6.08 -0.27
C THR A 113 0.35 7.37 0.35
N LEU A 114 -0.30 7.92 1.38
CA LEU A 114 0.21 9.09 2.12
C LEU A 114 1.56 8.81 2.77
N ILE A 115 1.71 7.65 3.42
CA ILE A 115 2.96 7.24 4.06
C ILE A 115 4.06 7.11 2.99
N ALA A 116 3.79 6.42 1.89
CA ALA A 116 4.73 6.27 0.80
C ALA A 116 5.13 7.63 0.20
N ALA A 117 4.16 8.51 -0.09
CA ALA A 117 4.41 9.83 -0.61
C ALA A 117 5.25 10.70 0.35
N GLN A 118 5.02 10.58 1.65
CA GLN A 118 5.80 11.30 2.66
C GLN A 118 7.24 10.78 2.76
N LEU A 119 7.46 9.46 2.75
CA LEU A 119 8.79 8.86 2.78
C LEU A 119 9.63 9.23 1.56
N TYR A 120 9.00 9.37 0.40
CA TYR A 120 9.65 9.73 -0.86
C TYR A 120 9.43 11.19 -1.27
N SER A 121 9.05 12.07 -0.34
CA SER A 121 8.74 13.48 -0.61
C SER A 121 9.86 14.27 -1.27
N GLN A 122 11.12 13.88 -1.05
CA GLN A 122 12.30 14.51 -1.68
C GLN A 122 12.48 14.09 -3.15
N ARG A 123 11.80 13.03 -3.60
CA ARG A 123 11.90 12.45 -4.94
C ARG A 123 10.66 12.71 -5.82
N ILE A 124 9.62 13.21 -5.22
CA ILE A 124 8.36 13.54 -5.86
C ILE A 124 8.31 15.06 -6.03
N GLU A 125 7.85 15.52 -7.18
CA GLU A 125 7.64 16.95 -7.43
C GLU A 125 6.62 17.52 -6.44
N LYS A 126 6.86 18.73 -5.93
CA LYS A 126 6.01 19.34 -4.90
C LYS A 126 4.54 19.41 -5.31
N SER A 127 4.26 19.77 -6.56
CA SER A 127 2.90 19.85 -7.10
C SER A 127 2.20 18.49 -7.08
N GLN A 128 2.92 17.42 -7.45
CA GLN A 128 2.39 16.04 -7.41
C GLN A 128 2.19 15.57 -5.97
N LEU A 129 3.11 15.88 -5.06
CA LEU A 129 3.02 15.52 -3.65
C LEU A 129 1.80 16.17 -2.99
N GLU A 130 1.56 17.45 -3.25
CA GLU A 130 0.37 18.16 -2.77
C GLU A 130 -0.90 17.54 -3.35
N GLY A 131 -0.93 17.27 -4.66
CA GLY A 131 -2.05 16.60 -5.30
C GLY A 131 -2.38 15.23 -4.68
N ILE A 132 -1.36 14.40 -4.44
CA ILE A 132 -1.52 13.09 -3.78
C ILE A 132 -2.12 13.28 -2.38
N ARG A 133 -1.61 14.22 -1.60
CA ARG A 133 -2.11 14.50 -0.24
C ARG A 133 -3.58 14.90 -0.27
N TYR A 134 -3.97 15.85 -1.13
CA TYR A 134 -5.36 16.29 -1.25
C TYR A 134 -6.30 15.15 -1.65
N ILE A 135 -5.91 14.33 -2.64
CA ILE A 135 -6.72 13.19 -3.09
C ILE A 135 -6.88 12.17 -1.96
N CYS A 136 -5.79 11.79 -1.28
CA CYS A 136 -5.87 10.80 -0.21
C CYS A 136 -6.72 11.30 0.96
N ILE A 137 -6.58 12.56 1.36
CA ILE A 137 -7.40 13.17 2.41
C ILE A 137 -8.86 13.20 1.98
N ALA A 138 -9.15 13.62 0.75
CA ALA A 138 -10.51 13.64 0.23
C ALA A 138 -11.14 12.24 0.23
N VAL A 139 -10.39 11.21 -0.17
CA VAL A 139 -10.85 9.81 -0.13
C VAL A 139 -11.17 9.37 1.30
N ILE A 140 -10.33 9.70 2.29
CA ILE A 140 -10.57 9.35 3.69
C ILE A 140 -11.84 10.03 4.20
N TYR A 141 -12.01 11.34 3.95
CA TYR A 141 -13.19 12.07 4.40
C TYR A 141 -14.47 11.62 3.71
N VAL A 142 -14.43 11.43 2.40
CA VAL A 142 -15.60 10.97 1.63
C VAL A 142 -16.02 9.58 2.07
N SER A 143 -15.09 8.62 2.20
CA SER A 143 -15.41 7.26 2.63
C SER A 143 -15.97 7.22 4.05
N SER A 144 -15.42 8.02 4.97
CA SER A 144 -15.91 8.13 6.34
C SER A 144 -17.29 8.77 6.42
N THR A 145 -17.59 9.75 5.54
CA THR A 145 -18.87 10.43 5.50
C THR A 145 -19.93 9.54 4.83
N MET A 146 -19.57 8.80 3.78
CA MET A 146 -20.50 7.89 3.09
C MET A 146 -21.10 6.85 4.03
N GLU A 147 -20.34 6.31 4.97
CA GLU A 147 -20.86 5.32 5.92
C GLU A 147 -21.96 5.88 6.80
N ILE A 148 -21.89 7.16 7.19
CA ILE A 148 -22.94 7.83 7.95
C ILE A 148 -24.25 7.90 7.14
N PHE A 149 -24.16 8.09 5.81
CA PHE A 149 -25.34 8.12 4.94
C PHE A 149 -25.89 6.73 4.64
N ILE A 150 -25.06 5.70 4.57
CA ILE A 150 -25.44 4.31 4.29
C ILE A 150 -26.07 3.67 5.53
N SER A 151 -25.43 3.82 6.69
CA SER A 151 -25.84 3.18 7.95
C SER A 151 -26.96 3.95 8.69
N GLY A 152 -27.30 5.16 8.23
CA GLY A 152 -28.29 6.03 8.88
C GLY A 152 -27.75 6.77 10.12
N ILE A 153 -28.29 7.97 10.33
CA ILE A 153 -27.96 8.78 11.52
C ILE A 153 -28.75 8.19 12.71
N GLY A 154 -28.08 7.48 13.60
CA GLY A 154 -28.65 7.07 14.89
C GLY A 154 -28.64 5.57 15.21
N GLU A 155 -28.26 4.69 14.28
CA GLU A 155 -28.17 3.24 14.58
C GLU A 155 -26.87 2.86 15.33
N SER A 156 -25.79 3.59 15.12
CA SER A 156 -24.56 3.42 15.92
C SER A 156 -23.79 4.72 16.10
N LEU A 157 -23.13 4.88 17.25
CA LEU A 157 -22.22 6.00 17.53
C LEU A 157 -20.81 5.77 16.99
N ALA A 158 -20.53 4.58 16.45
CA ALA A 158 -19.19 4.21 16.01
C ALA A 158 -18.68 5.05 14.82
N PRO A 159 -19.44 5.28 13.72
CA PRO A 159 -18.96 6.06 12.58
C PRO A 159 -18.62 7.52 12.93
N PRO A 160 -19.43 8.28 13.69
CA PRO A 160 -19.07 9.63 14.12
C PRO A 160 -17.83 9.67 15.01
N ILE A 161 -17.63 8.70 15.89
CA ILE A 161 -16.44 8.60 16.76
C ILE A 161 -15.21 8.33 15.91
N ILE A 162 -15.28 7.39 14.96
CA ILE A 162 -14.17 7.08 14.04
C ILE A 162 -13.80 8.32 13.22
N LEU A 163 -14.78 9.05 12.70
CA LEU A 163 -14.54 10.28 11.95
C LEU A 163 -13.87 11.36 12.82
N ALA A 164 -14.31 11.53 14.06
CA ALA A 164 -13.71 12.47 14.98
C ALA A 164 -12.25 12.11 15.31
N VAL A 165 -11.96 10.83 15.56
CA VAL A 165 -10.60 10.33 15.81
C VAL A 165 -9.71 10.52 14.59
N LEU A 166 -10.19 10.17 13.38
CA LEU A 166 -9.46 10.37 12.13
C LEU A 166 -9.19 11.85 11.85
N SER A 167 -10.16 12.72 12.12
CA SER A 167 -9.99 14.17 11.98
C SER A 167 -8.92 14.71 12.93
N LEU A 168 -8.96 14.31 14.18
CA LEU A 168 -7.95 14.69 15.18
C LEU A 168 -6.56 14.15 14.81
N ALA A 169 -6.47 12.89 14.40
CA ALA A 169 -5.22 12.30 13.94
C ALA A 169 -4.67 13.00 12.69
N GLY A 170 -5.56 13.41 11.76
CA GLY A 170 -5.19 14.18 10.58
C GLY A 170 -4.61 15.55 10.94
N ILE A 171 -5.23 16.26 11.87
CA ILE A 171 -4.72 17.54 12.37
C ILE A 171 -3.35 17.36 13.03
N MET A 172 -3.20 16.38 13.91
CA MET A 172 -1.93 16.07 14.57
C MET A 172 -0.84 15.70 13.54
N ALA A 173 -1.17 14.86 12.56
CA ALA A 173 -0.25 14.51 11.49
C ALA A 173 0.14 15.74 10.65
N GLY A 174 -0.81 16.62 10.35
CA GLY A 174 -0.54 17.89 9.65
C GLY A 174 0.45 18.79 10.40
N ILE A 175 0.29 18.91 11.70
CA ILE A 175 1.19 19.68 12.56
C ILE A 175 2.58 19.03 12.62
N LEU A 176 2.64 17.71 12.87
CA LEU A 176 3.90 16.95 12.97
C LEU A 176 4.69 16.94 11.66
N LEU A 177 4.01 16.78 10.54
CA LEU A 177 4.63 16.69 9.22
C LEU A 177 4.82 18.06 8.56
N ARG A 178 4.45 19.15 9.23
CA ARG A 178 4.41 20.53 8.66
C ARG A 178 3.72 20.55 7.29
N ALA A 179 2.69 19.74 7.12
CA ALA A 179 1.96 19.66 5.87
C ALA A 179 0.88 20.74 5.86
N GLN A 180 0.91 21.62 4.87
CA GLN A 180 -0.08 22.70 4.73
C GLN A 180 -1.46 22.20 4.24
N ALA A 181 -1.61 20.91 4.01
CA ALA A 181 -2.80 20.31 3.42
C ALA A 181 -3.85 19.81 4.43
N PHE A 182 -3.70 20.10 5.73
CA PHE A 182 -4.65 19.70 6.76
C PHE A 182 -5.32 20.89 7.42
#